data_e78a94cd43560810e9a1e4964543ddc6
#
_entry.id   e78a94cd43560810e9a1e4964543ddc6
#
_cell.length_a   1.000
_cell.length_b   1.000
_cell.length_c   1.000
_cell.angle_alpha   90.00
_cell.angle_beta   90.00
_cell.angle_gamma   90.00
#
_symmetry.space_group_name_H-M   'P 1'
#
loop_
_entity.id
_entity.type
_entity.pdbx_description
1 polymer ?
#
loop_
_entity_poly.entity_id
_entity_poly.type
_entity_poly.pdbx_seq_one_letter_code
_entity_poly.pdbx_strand_id
1 'polypeptide(L)'
;MGKNDKDKKPAKRSDKLAEIEKLLKNYRVESGKNFRLKDFDAGSTAGYPQKRLEEGREEADSILSRGVEWLAELQDRLYAQDRYALLCIFQAMDAAGKDGTIKHVMSGVNPQGCQVYSFKQPSLEELDHDFMWRYQRCLPERGRIGIFNR
;
A
#
# COMPACT_ATOMS: atom_id res chain seq x y z
N MET A 1 -36.44 18.83 1.42
CA MET A 1 -36.52 18.17 0.11
C MET A 1 -35.13 17.67 -0.23
N GLY A 2 -34.87 16.39 0.14
CA GLY A 2 -33.57 15.77 -0.04
C GLY A 2 -33.38 15.33 -1.49
N LYS A 3 -32.29 15.73 -2.11
CA LYS A 3 -31.88 15.23 -3.43
C LYS A 3 -31.33 13.81 -3.26
N ASN A 4 -31.94 12.87 -3.97
CA ASN A 4 -31.56 11.46 -4.08
C ASN A 4 -30.14 11.32 -4.67
N ASP A 5 -29.25 10.77 -3.87
CA ASP A 5 -27.86 10.42 -4.22
C ASP A 5 -27.77 8.94 -4.73
N LYS A 6 -28.80 8.46 -5.44
CA LYS A 6 -28.95 7.04 -5.82
C LYS A 6 -28.54 6.67 -7.24
N ASP A 7 -27.97 7.56 -8.05
CA ASP A 7 -27.71 7.27 -9.49
C ASP A 7 -26.24 7.39 -9.95
N LYS A 8 -25.27 7.18 -9.06
CA LYS A 8 -23.89 6.98 -9.54
C LYS A 8 -23.72 5.52 -9.96
N LYS A 9 -23.84 5.24 -11.29
CA LYS A 9 -23.39 3.96 -11.86
C LYS A 9 -21.99 3.64 -11.38
N PRO A 10 -21.70 2.39 -10.94
CA PRO A 10 -20.34 2.00 -10.57
C PRO A 10 -19.40 2.24 -11.74
N ALA A 11 -18.31 2.98 -11.52
CA ALA A 11 -17.28 3.24 -12.51
C ALA A 11 -16.79 1.93 -13.12
N LYS A 12 -16.65 1.88 -14.45
CA LYS A 12 -16.16 0.68 -15.15
C LYS A 12 -14.75 0.37 -14.66
N ARG A 13 -14.37 -0.92 -14.62
CA ARG A 13 -13.03 -1.38 -14.19
C ARG A 13 -11.89 -0.65 -14.92
N SER A 14 -12.06 -0.32 -16.19
CA SER A 14 -11.13 0.47 -17.00
C SER A 14 -10.88 1.87 -16.44
N ASP A 15 -11.95 2.53 -15.96
CA ASP A 15 -11.86 3.92 -15.49
C ASP A 15 -11.16 3.98 -14.13
N LYS A 16 -11.41 2.97 -13.28
CA LYS A 16 -10.73 2.80 -11.99
C LYS A 16 -9.22 2.59 -12.18
N LEU A 17 -8.82 1.74 -13.13
CA LEU A 17 -7.40 1.48 -13.41
C LEU A 17 -6.69 2.73 -13.95
N ALA A 18 -7.33 3.48 -14.84
CA ALA A 18 -6.76 4.70 -15.39
C ALA A 18 -6.57 5.79 -14.32
N GLU A 19 -7.47 5.90 -13.35
CA GLU A 19 -7.34 6.80 -12.20
C GLU A 19 -6.13 6.40 -11.32
N ILE A 20 -5.99 5.10 -11.02
CA ILE A 20 -4.86 4.58 -10.25
C ILE A 20 -3.54 4.80 -10.98
N GLU A 21 -3.46 4.50 -12.27
CA GLU A 21 -2.26 4.70 -13.08
C GLU A 21 -1.82 6.16 -13.11
N LYS A 22 -2.77 7.09 -13.18
CA LYS A 22 -2.49 8.53 -13.11
C LYS A 22 -1.89 8.93 -11.76
N LEU A 23 -2.41 8.41 -10.66
CA LEU A 23 -1.89 8.66 -9.31
C LEU A 23 -0.50 8.05 -9.13
N LEU A 24 -0.30 6.81 -9.57
CA LEU A 24 0.96 6.08 -9.41
C LEU A 24 2.10 6.67 -10.23
N LYS A 25 1.81 7.35 -11.34
CA LYS A 25 2.83 7.90 -12.24
C LYS A 25 3.86 8.79 -11.54
N ASN A 26 3.45 9.52 -10.52
CA ASN A 26 4.33 10.43 -9.77
C ASN A 26 5.18 9.73 -8.71
N TYR A 27 4.84 8.50 -8.35
CA TYR A 27 5.49 7.75 -7.26
C TYR A 27 6.19 6.48 -7.75
N ARG A 28 5.94 6.09 -9.00
CA ARG A 28 6.48 4.86 -9.56
C ARG A 28 7.85 5.09 -10.17
N VAL A 29 8.84 4.38 -9.67
CA VAL A 29 10.19 4.32 -10.25
C VAL A 29 10.32 3.00 -11.00
N GLU A 30 10.34 3.07 -12.35
CA GLU A 30 10.42 1.87 -13.21
C GLU A 30 11.86 1.45 -13.52
N SER A 31 12.81 2.37 -13.43
CA SER A 31 14.21 2.12 -13.73
C SER A 31 15.13 2.90 -12.80
N GLY A 32 16.14 2.22 -12.26
CA GLY A 32 17.18 2.85 -11.43
C GLY A 32 18.23 3.63 -12.23
N LYS A 33 18.29 3.49 -13.58
CA LYS A 33 19.37 4.05 -14.39
C LYS A 33 19.52 5.58 -14.31
N ASN A 34 18.39 6.28 -14.18
CA ASN A 34 18.36 7.75 -14.09
C ASN A 34 17.71 8.24 -12.79
N PHE A 35 17.52 7.35 -11.83
CA PHE A 35 16.93 7.70 -10.55
C PHE A 35 17.90 8.53 -9.70
N ARG A 36 17.46 9.71 -9.28
CA ARG A 36 18.17 10.54 -8.31
C ARG A 36 17.19 10.99 -7.24
N LEU A 37 17.50 10.65 -6.00
CA LEU A 37 16.63 10.97 -4.86
C LEU A 37 16.33 12.48 -4.74
N LYS A 38 17.27 13.34 -5.14
CA LYS A 38 17.08 14.80 -5.12
C LYS A 38 16.00 15.32 -6.08
N ASP A 39 15.59 14.52 -7.05
CA ASP A 39 14.53 14.89 -8.00
C ASP A 39 13.13 14.62 -7.43
N PHE A 40 13.04 14.03 -6.22
CA PHE A 40 11.83 13.73 -5.52
C PHE A 40 11.69 14.64 -4.28
N ASP A 41 10.68 15.49 -4.30
CA ASP A 41 10.37 16.35 -3.16
C ASP A 41 9.61 15.55 -2.10
N ALA A 42 10.23 15.38 -0.92
CA ALA A 42 9.61 14.69 0.21
C ALA A 42 8.37 15.43 0.76
N GLY A 43 8.24 16.73 0.48
CA GLY A 43 7.08 17.55 0.83
C GLY A 43 5.98 17.59 -0.23
N SER A 44 6.16 16.84 -1.35
CA SER A 44 5.19 16.84 -2.45
C SER A 44 3.84 16.29 -2.02
N THR A 45 2.80 17.06 -2.29
CA THR A 45 1.39 16.66 -2.06
C THR A 45 0.73 16.09 -3.31
N ALA A 46 1.52 15.65 -4.29
CA ALA A 46 1.03 15.08 -5.56
C ALA A 46 0.06 15.99 -6.34
N GLY A 47 0.20 17.30 -6.19
CA GLY A 47 -0.66 18.30 -6.84
C GLY A 47 -1.91 18.69 -6.06
N TYR A 48 -2.11 18.13 -4.88
CA TYR A 48 -3.15 18.62 -3.97
C TYR A 48 -2.79 20.03 -3.47
N PRO A 49 -3.70 21.02 -3.57
CA PRO A 49 -3.38 22.40 -3.23
C PRO A 49 -3.11 22.56 -1.72
N GLN A 50 -1.89 22.94 -1.36
CA GLN A 50 -1.49 23.20 0.02
C GLN A 50 -2.29 24.37 0.64
N LYS A 51 -2.83 25.27 -0.18
CA LYS A 51 -3.59 26.44 0.29
C LYS A 51 -5.01 26.13 0.76
N ARG A 52 -5.52 24.91 0.50
CA ARG A 52 -6.84 24.43 0.93
C ARG A 52 -6.68 23.10 1.65
N LEU A 53 -5.96 23.11 2.76
CA LEU A 53 -5.61 21.91 3.53
C LEU A 53 -6.83 21.06 3.91
N GLU A 54 -7.97 21.66 4.20
CA GLU A 54 -9.19 20.94 4.59
C GLU A 54 -9.85 20.24 3.38
N GLU A 55 -10.08 20.97 2.28
CA GLU A 55 -10.68 20.40 1.06
C GLU A 55 -9.78 19.31 0.45
N GLY A 56 -8.45 19.53 0.44
CA GLY A 56 -7.48 18.53 -0.05
C GLY A 56 -7.41 17.30 0.84
N ARG A 57 -7.65 17.45 2.15
CA ARG A 57 -7.68 16.34 3.10
C ARG A 57 -8.93 15.47 2.90
N GLU A 58 -10.10 16.08 2.74
CA GLU A 58 -11.35 15.34 2.48
C GLU A 58 -11.28 14.55 1.17
N GLU A 59 -10.69 15.13 0.12
CA GLU A 59 -10.48 14.44 -1.14
C GLU A 59 -9.50 13.27 -0.99
N ALA A 60 -8.38 13.46 -0.30
CA ALA A 60 -7.40 12.41 -0.02
C ALA A 60 -8.00 11.27 0.82
N ASP A 61 -8.78 11.59 1.85
CA ASP A 61 -9.47 10.60 2.69
C ASP A 61 -10.51 9.81 1.88
N SER A 62 -11.23 10.47 0.97
CA SER A 62 -12.16 9.81 0.05
C SER A 62 -11.45 8.85 -0.91
N ILE A 63 -10.30 9.26 -1.46
CA ILE A 63 -9.48 8.39 -2.33
C ILE A 63 -8.94 7.21 -1.54
N LEU A 64 -8.43 7.44 -0.33
CA LEU A 64 -7.91 6.39 0.55
C LEU A 64 -9.01 5.37 0.88
N SER A 65 -10.19 5.82 1.30
CA SER A 65 -11.32 4.94 1.65
C SER A 65 -11.72 4.05 0.46
N ARG A 66 -11.84 4.63 -0.73
CA ARG A 66 -12.11 3.86 -1.95
C ARG A 66 -10.98 2.89 -2.29
N GLY A 67 -9.73 3.29 -2.08
CA GLY A 67 -8.56 2.45 -2.28
C GLY A 67 -8.55 1.25 -1.34
N VAL A 68 -8.92 1.43 -0.08
CA VAL A 68 -9.03 0.37 0.93
C VAL A 68 -10.14 -0.63 0.56
N GLU A 69 -11.30 -0.15 0.11
CA GLU A 69 -12.38 -1.03 -0.38
C GLU A 69 -11.92 -1.90 -1.56
N TRP A 70 -11.22 -1.30 -2.53
CA TRP A 70 -10.69 -2.06 -3.67
C TRP A 70 -9.61 -3.06 -3.26
N LEU A 71 -8.77 -2.68 -2.31
CA LEU A 71 -7.74 -3.58 -1.78
C LEU A 71 -8.39 -4.79 -1.10
N ALA A 72 -9.47 -4.60 -0.34
CA ALA A 72 -10.22 -5.69 0.26
C ALA A 72 -10.80 -6.64 -0.79
N GLU A 73 -11.46 -6.11 -1.84
CA GLU A 73 -11.96 -6.93 -2.95
C GLU A 73 -10.84 -7.72 -3.66
N LEU A 74 -9.69 -7.09 -3.89
CA LEU A 74 -8.55 -7.72 -4.55
C LEU A 74 -7.90 -8.78 -3.67
N GLN A 75 -7.84 -8.54 -2.37
CA GLN A 75 -7.32 -9.51 -1.40
C GLN A 75 -8.22 -10.75 -1.33
N ASP A 76 -9.54 -10.59 -1.31
CA ASP A 76 -10.47 -11.73 -1.34
C ASP A 76 -10.27 -12.59 -2.60
N ARG A 77 -10.08 -11.95 -3.76
CA ARG A 77 -9.78 -12.65 -5.01
C ARG A 77 -8.42 -13.34 -4.99
N LEU A 78 -7.40 -12.68 -4.41
CA LEU A 78 -6.06 -13.26 -4.25
C LEU A 78 -6.14 -14.50 -3.37
N TYR A 79 -6.89 -14.42 -2.28
CA TYR A 79 -7.12 -15.52 -1.35
C TYR A 79 -7.84 -16.69 -2.02
N ALA A 80 -8.92 -16.42 -2.72
CA ALA A 80 -9.73 -17.45 -3.38
C ALA A 80 -9.01 -18.15 -4.53
N GLN A 81 -8.11 -17.47 -5.26
CA GLN A 81 -7.38 -18.09 -6.37
C GLN A 81 -6.23 -19.00 -5.93
N ASP A 82 -5.65 -18.77 -4.75
CA ASP A 82 -4.60 -19.55 -4.10
C ASP A 82 -3.40 -19.97 -5.00
N ARG A 83 -3.03 -19.12 -5.97
CA ARG A 83 -1.94 -19.39 -6.92
C ARG A 83 -0.73 -18.50 -6.72
N TYR A 84 -0.95 -17.24 -6.33
CA TYR A 84 0.06 -16.22 -6.15
C TYR A 84 0.01 -15.69 -4.72
N ALA A 85 1.13 -15.16 -4.27
CA ALA A 85 1.22 -14.34 -3.07
C ALA A 85 1.70 -12.95 -3.44
N LEU A 86 1.37 -11.95 -2.64
CA LEU A 86 1.90 -10.60 -2.77
C LEU A 86 2.77 -10.30 -1.56
N LEU A 87 4.04 -9.91 -1.80
CA LEU A 87 4.92 -9.43 -0.75
C LEU A 87 5.09 -7.92 -0.85
N CYS A 88 4.70 -7.21 0.21
CA CYS A 88 4.89 -5.78 0.37
C CYS A 88 6.02 -5.52 1.37
N ILE A 89 7.08 -4.84 0.96
CA ILE A 89 8.22 -4.52 1.82
C ILE A 89 8.17 -3.02 2.13
N PHE A 90 7.94 -2.69 3.40
CA PHE A 90 7.98 -1.31 3.90
C PHE A 90 9.30 -1.09 4.60
N GLN A 91 10.15 -0.27 3.99
CA GLN A 91 11.44 0.08 4.54
C GLN A 91 11.56 1.59 4.68
N ALA A 92 11.79 2.07 5.89
CA ALA A 92 12.03 3.47 6.18
C ALA A 92 12.78 3.61 7.50
N MET A 93 13.36 4.79 7.71
CA MET A 93 13.96 5.15 8.99
C MET A 93 12.93 5.13 10.13
N ASP A 94 13.38 5.04 11.37
CA ASP A 94 12.49 5.17 12.51
C ASP A 94 11.76 6.52 12.49
N ALA A 95 10.53 6.51 12.96
CA ALA A 95 9.62 7.66 12.95
C ALA A 95 9.20 8.18 11.54
N ALA A 96 9.55 7.50 10.45
CA ALA A 96 9.14 7.90 9.09
C ALA A 96 7.66 7.61 8.75
N GLY A 97 6.86 7.13 9.71
CA GLY A 97 5.42 6.93 9.54
C GLY A 97 5.01 5.60 8.90
N LYS A 98 5.94 4.64 8.68
CA LYS A 98 5.61 3.36 8.04
C LYS A 98 4.53 2.56 8.76
N ASP A 99 4.55 2.52 10.09
CA ASP A 99 3.54 1.80 10.88
C ASP A 99 2.15 2.42 10.74
N GLY A 100 2.09 3.76 10.73
CA GLY A 100 0.87 4.51 10.44
C GLY A 100 0.33 4.20 9.04
N THR A 101 1.20 4.20 8.04
CA THR A 101 0.84 3.86 6.65
C THR A 101 0.28 2.45 6.54
N ILE A 102 0.96 1.45 7.11
CA ILE A 102 0.48 0.06 7.13
C ILE A 102 -0.89 -0.02 7.81
N LYS A 103 -1.04 0.60 8.99
CA LYS A 103 -2.31 0.61 9.74
C LYS A 103 -3.45 1.22 8.92
N HIS A 104 -3.23 2.36 8.26
CA HIS A 104 -4.27 3.01 7.47
C HIS A 104 -4.64 2.24 6.21
N VAL A 105 -3.65 1.77 5.45
CA VAL A 105 -3.88 1.04 4.18
C VAL A 105 -4.52 -0.32 4.43
N MET A 106 -4.12 -1.01 5.50
CA MET A 106 -4.60 -2.37 5.80
C MET A 106 -5.85 -2.41 6.69
N SER A 107 -6.41 -1.26 7.07
CA SER A 107 -7.53 -1.18 8.03
C SER A 107 -8.82 -1.88 7.56
N GLY A 108 -9.04 -1.98 6.25
CA GLY A 108 -10.24 -2.61 5.67
C GLY A 108 -9.99 -4.00 5.09
N VAL A 109 -8.79 -4.55 5.23
CA VAL A 109 -8.42 -5.84 4.63
C VAL A 109 -8.64 -6.96 5.63
N ASN A 110 -9.14 -8.12 5.16
CA ASN A 110 -9.35 -9.29 6.01
C ASN A 110 -8.01 -9.79 6.60
N PRO A 111 -7.83 -9.77 7.93
CA PRO A 111 -6.57 -10.16 8.57
C PRO A 111 -6.19 -11.63 8.30
N GLN A 112 -7.14 -12.51 8.01
CA GLN A 112 -6.86 -13.91 7.65
C GLN A 112 -6.09 -14.04 6.33
N GLY A 113 -6.21 -13.05 5.45
CA GLY A 113 -5.48 -13.00 4.18
C GLY A 113 -4.15 -12.27 4.25
N CYS A 114 -3.71 -11.83 5.44
CA CYS A 114 -2.52 -11.03 5.62
C CYS A 114 -1.56 -11.65 6.64
N GLN A 115 -0.26 -11.55 6.36
CA GLN A 115 0.80 -12.00 7.27
C GLN A 115 1.77 -10.82 7.47
N VAL A 116 1.90 -10.33 8.70
CA VAL A 116 2.72 -9.15 9.03
C VAL A 116 3.91 -9.56 9.88
N TYR A 117 5.10 -9.22 9.41
CA TYR A 117 6.37 -9.47 10.11
C TYR A 117 7.12 -8.16 10.30
N SER A 118 7.43 -7.85 11.56
CA SER A 118 8.26 -6.70 11.93
C SER A 118 9.69 -7.16 12.21
N PHE A 119 10.61 -6.80 11.34
CA PHE A 119 12.02 -7.18 11.47
C PHE A 119 12.78 -6.14 12.30
N LYS A 120 13.15 -6.55 13.51
CA LYS A 120 14.02 -5.81 14.41
C LYS A 120 15.47 -6.29 14.27
N GLN A 121 16.33 -5.89 15.22
CA GLN A 121 17.69 -6.40 15.30
C GLN A 121 17.67 -7.95 15.27
N PRO A 122 18.56 -8.58 14.48
CA PRO A 122 18.64 -10.04 14.39
C PRO A 122 18.89 -10.70 15.74
N SER A 123 18.25 -11.85 15.98
CA SER A 123 18.56 -12.72 17.11
C SER A 123 19.90 -13.44 16.90
N LEU A 124 20.42 -14.09 17.96
CA LEU A 124 21.65 -14.89 17.84
C LEU A 124 21.50 -16.01 16.82
N GLU A 125 20.36 -16.72 16.80
CA GLU A 125 20.05 -17.76 15.81
C GLU A 125 20.06 -17.19 14.38
N GLU A 126 19.47 -16.00 14.17
CA GLU A 126 19.44 -15.37 12.86
C GLU A 126 20.83 -14.92 12.38
N LEU A 127 21.75 -14.61 13.32
CA LEU A 127 23.13 -14.24 13.00
C LEU A 127 23.99 -15.44 12.61
N ASP A 128 23.65 -16.64 13.05
CA ASP A 128 24.33 -17.88 12.66
C ASP A 128 23.98 -18.34 11.24
N HIS A 129 22.97 -17.73 10.64
CA HIS A 129 22.50 -18.03 9.28
C HIS A 129 22.83 -16.90 8.29
N ASP A 130 22.73 -17.19 6.99
CA ASP A 130 22.77 -16.19 5.94
C ASP A 130 21.67 -15.12 6.17
N PHE A 131 21.96 -13.87 5.82
CA PHE A 131 21.05 -12.75 6.08
C PHE A 131 19.67 -12.91 5.44
N MET A 132 19.52 -13.70 4.36
CA MET A 132 18.25 -13.99 3.72
C MET A 132 17.42 -15.02 4.46
N TRP A 133 18.01 -15.83 5.32
CA TRP A 133 17.34 -16.92 6.02
C TRP A 133 16.11 -16.45 6.81
N ARG A 134 16.25 -15.38 7.58
CA ARG A 134 15.15 -14.80 8.38
C ARG A 134 13.97 -14.31 7.54
N TYR A 135 14.24 -13.80 6.34
CA TYR A 135 13.20 -13.32 5.43
C TYR A 135 12.52 -14.46 4.68
N GLN A 136 13.28 -15.46 4.26
CA GLN A 136 12.74 -16.62 3.53
C GLN A 136 11.72 -17.40 4.35
N ARG A 137 11.95 -17.54 5.65
CA ARG A 137 11.00 -18.19 6.57
C ARG A 137 9.68 -17.46 6.75
N CYS A 138 9.65 -16.18 6.44
CA CYS A 138 8.50 -15.29 6.60
C CYS A 138 7.80 -14.97 5.28
N LEU A 139 8.23 -15.59 4.17
CA LEU A 139 7.57 -15.38 2.89
C LEU A 139 6.10 -15.81 2.96
N PRO A 140 5.18 -15.03 2.34
CA PRO A 140 3.76 -15.32 2.42
C PRO A 140 3.39 -16.61 1.68
N GLU A 141 2.45 -17.33 2.24
CA GLU A 141 1.80 -18.45 1.58
C GLU A 141 1.01 -17.95 0.35
N ARG A 142 0.69 -18.87 -0.56
CA ARG A 142 -0.18 -18.57 -1.70
C ARG A 142 -1.53 -18.06 -1.20
N GLY A 143 -2.13 -17.16 -1.96
CA GLY A 143 -3.37 -16.48 -1.57
C GLY A 143 -3.21 -15.38 -0.51
N ARG A 144 -2.01 -15.14 0.02
CA ARG A 144 -1.76 -14.22 1.11
C ARG A 144 -1.06 -12.94 0.66
N ILE A 145 -1.28 -11.87 1.42
CA ILE A 145 -0.47 -10.66 1.36
C ILE A 145 0.52 -10.70 2.53
N GLY A 146 1.81 -10.83 2.22
CA GLY A 146 2.88 -10.68 3.20
C GLY A 146 3.30 -9.23 3.35
N ILE A 147 3.47 -8.76 4.57
CA ILE A 147 3.93 -7.40 4.86
C ILE A 147 5.20 -7.50 5.69
N PHE A 148 6.31 -7.05 5.10
CA PHE A 148 7.58 -6.91 5.77
C PHE A 148 7.75 -5.46 6.21
N ASN A 149 7.75 -5.25 7.51
CA ASN A 149 7.98 -3.95 8.15
C ASN A 149 9.41 -3.91 8.68
N ARG A 150 10.26 -3.06 8.06
CA ARG A 150 11.69 -2.98 8.37
C ARG A 150 12.16 -1.53 8.59
#